data_30491a49455ea0e5ad4caaa5c58b3585
#
_entry.id   30491a49455ea0e5ad4caaa5c58b3585
#
_cell.length_a   1.000
_cell.length_b   1.000
_cell.length_c   1.000
_cell.angle_alpha   90.00
_cell.angle_beta   90.00
_cell.angle_gamma   90.00
#
_symmetry.space_group_name_H-M   'P 1'
#
loop_
_entity.id
_entity.type
_entity.pdbx_description
1 polymer ?
#
loop_
_entity_poly.entity_id
_entity_poly.type
_entity_poly.pdbx_seq_one_letter_code
_entity_poly.pdbx_strand_id
1 'polypeptide(L)'
;MKPEELALLKQHFPEAAVAMVGTMYEQRRFVLKFNRPRNSKLGDFCPPRTPTSICHITLNCDLNPYQMLITYVHEVAHYDVYQQYKPKRPQPHGTEWQTQFATLLRPFMTESIFPKDVLEALEKHLQHIKASSTADHNLQRVLKQYDKRIEGVCTLESLPDGARFVLKNGLVFQKGEKQRTRYRCFCISNGRWYFVSALAEVKQLQ
;
A
#
# COMPACT_ATOMS: atom_id res chain seq x y z
N MET A 1 -18.94 -3.05 -17.59
CA MET A 1 -17.79 -3.88 -17.21
C MET A 1 -17.93 -5.30 -17.78
N LYS A 2 -16.86 -5.90 -18.32
CA LYS A 2 -16.88 -7.27 -18.84
C LYS A 2 -16.85 -8.29 -17.68
N PRO A 3 -17.39 -9.51 -17.88
CA PRO A 3 -17.38 -10.54 -16.83
C PRO A 3 -15.99 -10.87 -16.29
N GLU A 4 -14.97 -10.86 -17.15
CA GLU A 4 -13.57 -11.10 -16.79
C GLU A 4 -13.00 -10.00 -15.89
N GLU A 5 -13.34 -8.74 -16.16
CA GLU A 5 -12.93 -7.60 -15.32
C GLU A 5 -13.60 -7.68 -13.94
N LEU A 6 -14.89 -8.05 -13.89
CA LEU A 6 -15.58 -8.26 -12.62
C LEU A 6 -14.95 -9.40 -11.81
N ALA A 7 -14.58 -10.50 -12.45
CA ALA A 7 -13.89 -11.63 -11.79
C ALA A 7 -12.54 -11.20 -11.18
N LEU A 8 -11.78 -10.38 -11.92
CA LEU A 8 -10.52 -9.81 -11.40
C LEU A 8 -10.75 -8.89 -10.19
N LEU A 9 -11.79 -8.06 -10.22
CA LEU A 9 -12.10 -7.22 -9.07
C LEU A 9 -12.47 -8.07 -7.84
N LYS A 10 -13.32 -9.08 -8.00
CA LYS A 10 -13.69 -10.02 -6.92
C LYS A 10 -12.48 -10.76 -6.33
N GLN A 11 -11.48 -11.05 -7.13
CA GLN A 11 -10.26 -11.73 -6.68
C GLN A 11 -9.39 -10.85 -5.76
N HIS A 12 -9.38 -9.55 -5.97
CA HIS A 12 -8.41 -8.65 -5.37
C HIS A 12 -8.99 -7.68 -4.33
N PHE A 13 -10.27 -7.36 -4.39
CA PHE A 13 -10.91 -6.38 -3.52
C PHE A 13 -11.82 -7.04 -2.48
N PRO A 14 -12.13 -6.36 -1.35
CA PRO A 14 -13.18 -6.84 -0.44
C PRO A 14 -14.50 -6.99 -1.20
N GLU A 15 -15.20 -8.09 -1.00
CA GLU A 15 -16.42 -8.41 -1.76
C GLU A 15 -17.46 -7.29 -1.72
N ALA A 16 -17.69 -6.70 -0.53
CA ALA A 16 -18.63 -5.59 -0.36
C ALA A 16 -18.22 -4.31 -1.09
N ALA A 17 -16.93 -4.15 -1.46
CA ALA A 17 -16.43 -2.98 -2.19
C ALA A 17 -16.50 -3.15 -3.72
N VAL A 18 -16.66 -4.38 -4.23
CA VAL A 18 -16.52 -4.68 -5.67
C VAL A 18 -17.46 -3.84 -6.54
N ALA A 19 -18.72 -3.67 -6.16
CA ALA A 19 -19.69 -2.88 -6.94
C ALA A 19 -19.24 -1.41 -7.04
N MET A 20 -18.80 -0.81 -5.93
CA MET A 20 -18.36 0.57 -5.89
C MET A 20 -17.03 0.77 -6.66
N VAL A 21 -16.09 -0.17 -6.53
CA VAL A 21 -14.82 -0.18 -7.30
C VAL A 21 -15.13 -0.27 -8.81
N GLY A 22 -16.08 -1.14 -9.20
CA GLY A 22 -16.53 -1.29 -10.59
C GLY A 22 -17.13 0.01 -11.14
N THR A 23 -18.04 0.64 -10.41
CA THR A 23 -18.62 1.94 -10.77
C THR A 23 -17.55 3.02 -10.91
N MET A 24 -16.62 3.08 -9.95
CA MET A 24 -15.50 4.03 -9.97
C MET A 24 -14.60 3.82 -11.20
N TYR A 25 -14.37 2.57 -11.59
CA TYR A 25 -13.61 2.19 -12.79
C TYR A 25 -14.33 2.59 -14.09
N GLU A 26 -15.60 2.27 -14.22
CA GLU A 26 -16.40 2.56 -15.43
C GLU A 26 -16.58 4.06 -15.71
N GLN A 27 -16.63 4.87 -14.66
CA GLN A 27 -16.73 6.33 -14.78
C GLN A 27 -15.44 7.02 -15.25
N ARG A 28 -14.34 6.27 -15.39
CA ARG A 28 -13.02 6.81 -15.68
C ARG A 28 -12.35 6.11 -16.86
N ARG A 29 -11.53 6.84 -17.59
CA ARG A 29 -10.81 6.33 -18.77
C ARG A 29 -9.35 6.00 -18.45
N PHE A 30 -9.11 4.88 -17.79
CA PHE A 30 -7.78 4.31 -17.59
C PHE A 30 -7.80 2.79 -17.74
N VAL A 31 -6.65 2.20 -17.97
CA VAL A 31 -6.47 0.74 -17.94
C VAL A 31 -5.96 0.35 -16.57
N LEU A 32 -6.68 -0.55 -15.88
CA LEU A 32 -6.24 -1.15 -14.62
C LEU A 32 -5.45 -2.42 -14.88
N LYS A 33 -4.27 -2.55 -14.26
CA LYS A 33 -3.38 -3.72 -14.39
C LYS A 33 -2.92 -4.19 -13.02
N PHE A 34 -2.93 -5.51 -12.82
CA PHE A 34 -2.32 -6.16 -11.67
C PHE A 34 -0.94 -6.67 -12.06
N ASN A 35 0.10 -6.15 -11.42
CA ASN A 35 1.49 -6.44 -11.73
C ASN A 35 2.11 -7.35 -10.67
N ARG A 36 3.20 -8.03 -11.02
CA ARG A 36 4.04 -8.73 -10.06
C ARG A 36 4.51 -7.78 -8.95
N PRO A 37 4.69 -8.28 -7.71
CA PRO A 37 5.10 -7.46 -6.57
C PRO A 37 6.35 -6.62 -6.85
N ARG A 38 6.29 -5.35 -6.48
CA ARG A 38 7.41 -4.40 -6.54
C ARG A 38 7.73 -3.93 -5.13
N ASN A 39 9.02 -3.83 -4.80
CA ASN A 39 9.46 -3.39 -3.48
C ASN A 39 9.39 -1.86 -3.30
N SER A 40 9.39 -1.11 -4.40
CA SER A 40 9.48 0.37 -4.37
C SER A 40 8.13 1.08 -4.26
N LYS A 41 7.03 0.41 -4.65
CA LYS A 41 5.68 0.98 -4.67
C LYS A 41 4.61 -0.11 -4.70
N LEU A 42 3.43 0.17 -4.12
CA LEU A 42 2.28 -0.72 -4.11
C LEU A 42 1.40 -0.54 -5.34
N GLY A 43 1.24 0.69 -5.79
CA GLY A 43 0.53 1.11 -6.99
C GLY A 43 1.31 2.16 -7.77
N ASP A 44 0.78 2.54 -8.94
CA ASP A 44 1.35 3.58 -9.78
C ASP A 44 0.34 4.12 -10.78
N PHE A 45 0.06 5.40 -10.72
CA PHE A 45 -0.67 6.11 -11.76
C PHE A 45 0.32 6.59 -12.83
N CYS A 46 0.08 6.21 -14.09
CA CYS A 46 0.86 6.62 -15.25
C CYS A 46 -0.01 7.45 -16.19
N PRO A 47 0.26 8.75 -16.35
CA PRO A 47 -0.40 9.57 -17.37
C PRO A 47 -0.04 9.10 -18.79
N PRO A 48 -0.83 9.47 -19.81
CA PRO A 48 -0.55 9.11 -21.19
C PRO A 48 0.79 9.72 -21.65
N ARG A 49 1.57 8.94 -22.36
CA ARG A 49 2.87 9.39 -22.94
C ARG A 49 2.72 10.07 -24.28
N THR A 50 1.64 9.78 -25.01
CA THR A 50 1.30 10.35 -26.32
C THR A 50 -0.15 10.81 -26.32
N PRO A 51 -0.57 11.72 -27.22
CA PRO A 51 -1.96 12.16 -27.32
C PRO A 51 -2.99 11.04 -27.54
N THR A 52 -2.57 9.92 -28.12
CA THR A 52 -3.41 8.76 -28.43
C THR A 52 -3.37 7.68 -27.35
N SER A 53 -2.44 7.75 -26.39
CA SER A 53 -2.34 6.77 -25.32
C SER A 53 -3.32 7.05 -24.17
N ILE A 54 -3.63 6.00 -23.41
CA ILE A 54 -4.59 6.04 -22.30
C ILE A 54 -3.81 6.03 -20.96
N CYS A 55 -4.35 6.64 -19.94
CA CYS A 55 -3.83 6.53 -18.56
C CYS A 55 -3.82 5.07 -18.11
N HIS A 56 -2.86 4.73 -17.27
CA HIS A 56 -2.77 3.40 -16.64
C HIS A 56 -2.69 3.54 -15.13
N ILE A 57 -3.38 2.64 -14.43
CA ILE A 57 -3.18 2.39 -13.00
C ILE A 57 -2.66 0.96 -12.87
N THR A 58 -1.56 0.78 -12.16
CA THR A 58 -0.98 -0.53 -11.90
C THR A 58 -0.94 -0.79 -10.40
N LEU A 59 -1.36 -1.98 -9.96
CA LEU A 59 -1.37 -2.41 -8.56
C LEU A 59 -0.54 -3.69 -8.42
N ASN A 60 0.14 -3.87 -7.30
CA ASN A 60 0.81 -5.12 -7.00
C ASN A 60 -0.24 -6.20 -6.66
N CYS A 61 -0.13 -7.38 -7.27
CA CYS A 61 -1.13 -8.45 -7.15
C CYS A 61 -1.08 -9.22 -5.81
N ASP A 62 -0.08 -8.99 -4.96
CA ASP A 62 0.13 -9.64 -3.67
C ASP A 62 -0.42 -8.89 -2.47
N LEU A 63 -1.06 -7.74 -2.69
CA LEU A 63 -1.67 -6.96 -1.62
C LEU A 63 -2.87 -7.69 -1.02
N ASN A 64 -3.04 -7.61 0.30
CA ASN A 64 -4.29 -8.03 0.92
C ASN A 64 -5.45 -7.13 0.44
N PRO A 65 -6.71 -7.60 0.48
CA PRO A 65 -7.84 -6.88 -0.13
C PRO A 65 -8.01 -5.44 0.38
N TYR A 66 -7.75 -5.18 1.66
CA TYR A 66 -7.88 -3.85 2.25
C TYR A 66 -6.79 -2.91 1.79
N GLN A 67 -5.54 -3.37 1.78
CA GLN A 67 -4.41 -2.61 1.23
C GLN A 67 -4.60 -2.36 -0.27
N MET A 68 -5.15 -3.34 -1.00
CA MET A 68 -5.49 -3.21 -2.42
C MET A 68 -6.48 -2.07 -2.66
N LEU A 69 -7.58 -2.03 -1.89
CA LEU A 69 -8.61 -1.00 -2.01
C LEU A 69 -8.04 0.40 -1.73
N ILE A 70 -7.29 0.54 -0.64
CA ILE A 70 -6.67 1.82 -0.27
C ILE A 70 -5.69 2.28 -1.36
N THR A 71 -4.86 1.36 -1.89
CA THR A 71 -3.90 1.67 -2.96
C THR A 71 -4.62 2.03 -4.25
N TYR A 72 -5.70 1.33 -4.61
CA TYR A 72 -6.52 1.66 -5.78
C TYR A 72 -7.09 3.09 -5.68
N VAL A 73 -7.71 3.43 -4.57
CA VAL A 73 -8.27 4.77 -4.33
C VAL A 73 -7.17 5.84 -4.37
N HIS A 74 -5.98 5.54 -3.84
CA HIS A 74 -4.80 6.41 -3.93
C HIS A 74 -4.42 6.75 -5.38
N GLU A 75 -4.34 5.74 -6.25
CA GLU A 75 -3.98 5.92 -7.65
C GLU A 75 -5.11 6.59 -8.45
N VAL A 76 -6.38 6.30 -8.12
CA VAL A 76 -7.53 6.99 -8.71
C VAL A 76 -7.55 8.47 -8.32
N ALA A 77 -7.16 8.83 -7.10
CA ALA A 77 -7.02 10.22 -6.70
C ALA A 77 -5.96 10.96 -7.54
N HIS A 78 -4.83 10.30 -7.85
CA HIS A 78 -3.84 10.85 -8.78
C HIS A 78 -4.40 11.04 -10.19
N TYR A 79 -5.19 10.08 -10.69
CA TYR A 79 -5.86 10.19 -11.98
C TYR A 79 -6.82 11.38 -12.01
N ASP A 80 -7.70 11.52 -11.01
CA ASP A 80 -8.71 12.59 -10.95
C ASP A 80 -8.05 13.97 -10.88
N VAL A 81 -7.04 14.15 -10.03
CA VAL A 81 -6.25 15.39 -9.95
C VAL A 81 -5.56 15.69 -11.28
N TYR A 82 -4.96 14.68 -11.92
CA TYR A 82 -4.36 14.87 -13.24
C TYR A 82 -5.39 15.32 -14.28
N GLN A 83 -6.62 14.78 -14.29
CA GLN A 83 -7.68 15.19 -15.23
C GLN A 83 -8.17 16.60 -14.96
N GLN A 84 -8.35 16.96 -13.68
CA GLN A 84 -8.94 18.24 -13.26
C GLN A 84 -7.99 19.41 -13.48
N TYR A 85 -6.70 19.24 -13.26
CA TYR A 85 -5.75 20.36 -13.19
C TYR A 85 -4.86 20.51 -14.43
N LYS A 86 -5.10 19.79 -15.52
CA LYS A 86 -4.37 19.99 -16.78
C LYS A 86 -4.53 21.41 -17.31
N PRO A 87 -3.48 22.04 -17.84
CA PRO A 87 -2.09 21.57 -17.98
C PRO A 87 -1.22 21.76 -16.72
N LYS A 88 -1.75 22.43 -15.68
CA LYS A 88 -1.06 22.61 -14.40
C LYS A 88 -0.90 21.24 -13.73
N ARG A 89 0.21 21.05 -13.04
CA ARG A 89 0.47 19.83 -12.26
C ARG A 89 0.64 20.21 -10.80
N PRO A 90 -0.41 20.04 -9.96
CA PRO A 90 -0.29 20.23 -8.52
C PRO A 90 0.82 19.35 -7.97
N GLN A 91 1.33 19.71 -6.80
CA GLN A 91 2.36 18.93 -6.12
C GLN A 91 1.83 17.53 -5.81
N PRO A 92 2.58 16.47 -6.15
CA PRO A 92 2.18 15.10 -5.78
C PRO A 92 1.91 15.00 -4.27
N HIS A 93 0.75 14.43 -3.91
CA HIS A 93 0.27 14.32 -2.52
C HIS A 93 0.06 15.68 -1.80
N GLY A 94 -0.04 16.77 -2.56
CA GLY A 94 -0.44 18.10 -2.05
C GLY A 94 -1.92 18.15 -1.65
N THR A 95 -2.40 19.34 -1.30
CA THR A 95 -3.77 19.56 -0.78
C THR A 95 -4.85 19.04 -1.73
N GLU A 96 -4.67 19.26 -3.03
CA GLU A 96 -5.63 18.82 -4.06
C GLU A 96 -5.77 17.29 -4.06
N TRP A 97 -4.65 16.59 -4.02
CA TRP A 97 -4.63 15.14 -3.96
C TRP A 97 -5.19 14.62 -2.63
N GLN A 98 -4.81 15.21 -1.50
CA GLN A 98 -5.30 14.81 -0.18
C GLN A 98 -6.81 14.94 -0.08
N THR A 99 -7.37 16.06 -0.57
CA THR A 99 -8.82 16.29 -0.62
C THR A 99 -9.52 15.24 -1.49
N GLN A 100 -8.97 14.99 -2.69
CA GLN A 100 -9.54 14.02 -3.62
C GLN A 100 -9.48 12.60 -3.05
N PHE A 101 -8.34 12.20 -2.47
CA PHE A 101 -8.17 10.90 -1.83
C PHE A 101 -9.18 10.69 -0.69
N ALA A 102 -9.32 11.67 0.21
CA ALA A 102 -10.28 11.59 1.30
C ALA A 102 -11.73 11.49 0.78
N THR A 103 -12.09 12.28 -0.24
CA THR A 103 -13.42 12.25 -0.86
C THR A 103 -13.73 10.89 -1.47
N LEU A 104 -12.78 10.29 -2.17
CA LEU A 104 -12.93 8.99 -2.81
C LEU A 104 -12.94 7.83 -1.80
N LEU A 105 -12.20 7.94 -0.69
CA LEU A 105 -12.10 6.86 0.30
C LEU A 105 -13.30 6.81 1.26
N ARG A 106 -13.86 7.97 1.64
CA ARG A 106 -14.96 8.07 2.62
C ARG A 106 -16.14 7.13 2.35
N PRO A 107 -16.67 6.97 1.12
CA PRO A 107 -17.77 6.06 0.86
C PRO A 107 -17.45 4.58 1.17
N PHE A 108 -16.17 4.18 1.14
CA PHE A 108 -15.73 2.83 1.48
C PHE A 108 -15.53 2.60 2.97
N MET A 109 -15.53 3.65 3.80
CA MET A 109 -15.25 3.55 5.24
C MET A 109 -16.47 3.03 6.01
N THR A 110 -16.79 1.77 5.83
CA THR A 110 -17.91 1.07 6.49
C THR A 110 -17.44 -0.27 7.06
N GLU A 111 -18.09 -0.75 8.12
CA GLU A 111 -17.79 -2.05 8.74
C GLU A 111 -18.07 -3.25 7.82
N SER A 112 -18.90 -3.05 6.76
CA SER A 112 -19.12 -4.07 5.74
C SER A 112 -17.90 -4.26 4.81
N ILE A 113 -17.04 -3.25 4.68
CA ILE A 113 -15.88 -3.27 3.79
C ILE A 113 -14.58 -3.45 4.56
N PHE A 114 -14.38 -2.70 5.65
CA PHE A 114 -13.17 -2.74 6.45
C PHE A 114 -13.44 -3.27 7.85
N PRO A 115 -12.56 -4.10 8.41
CA PRO A 115 -12.57 -4.42 9.83
C PRO A 115 -12.43 -3.16 10.71
N LYS A 116 -12.95 -3.23 11.93
CA LYS A 116 -12.99 -2.09 12.86
C LYS A 116 -11.62 -1.48 13.13
N ASP A 117 -10.59 -2.30 13.35
CA ASP A 117 -9.22 -1.85 13.58
C ASP A 117 -8.63 -1.12 12.36
N VAL A 118 -8.97 -1.55 11.14
CA VAL A 118 -8.59 -0.87 9.88
C VAL A 118 -9.31 0.47 9.76
N LEU A 119 -10.62 0.53 10.08
CA LEU A 119 -11.40 1.78 10.09
C LEU A 119 -10.81 2.80 11.06
N GLU A 120 -10.54 2.40 12.29
CA GLU A 120 -9.92 3.29 13.29
C GLU A 120 -8.55 3.81 12.84
N ALA A 121 -7.75 2.97 12.18
CA ALA A 121 -6.46 3.38 11.63
C ALA A 121 -6.62 4.33 10.44
N LEU A 122 -7.61 4.10 9.56
CA LEU A 122 -7.93 4.97 8.42
C LEU A 122 -8.45 6.34 8.87
N GLU A 123 -9.32 6.41 9.88
CA GLU A 123 -9.81 7.68 10.45
C GLU A 123 -8.65 8.53 10.94
N LYS A 124 -7.70 7.94 11.69
CA LYS A 124 -6.49 8.63 12.15
C LYS A 124 -5.60 9.07 10.98
N HIS A 125 -5.48 8.22 9.95
CA HIS A 125 -4.72 8.54 8.73
C HIS A 125 -5.33 9.74 7.99
N LEU A 126 -6.66 9.82 7.87
CA LEU A 126 -7.34 10.91 7.18
C LEU A 126 -7.26 12.26 7.92
N GLN A 127 -6.98 12.28 9.23
CA GLN A 127 -6.71 13.52 9.97
C GLN A 127 -5.37 14.17 9.57
N HIS A 128 -4.39 13.35 9.16
CA HIS A 128 -3.04 13.78 8.77
C HIS A 128 -2.55 12.93 7.61
N ILE A 129 -3.14 13.14 6.42
CA ILE A 129 -2.85 12.32 5.24
C ILE A 129 -1.37 12.43 4.86
N LYS A 130 -0.68 11.30 4.88
CA LYS A 130 0.69 11.18 4.42
C LYS A 130 0.72 10.76 2.95
N ALA A 131 1.87 10.98 2.31
CA ALA A 131 2.08 10.70 0.88
C ALA A 131 1.77 9.27 0.44
N SER A 132 1.70 8.31 1.37
CA SER A 132 1.25 6.93 1.10
C SER A 132 0.81 6.26 2.40
N SER A 133 -0.01 5.21 2.31
CA SER A 133 -0.35 4.35 3.43
C SER A 133 0.89 3.70 4.06
N THR A 134 1.95 3.46 3.28
CA THR A 134 3.23 2.93 3.76
C THR A 134 4.04 3.93 4.59
N ALA A 135 3.79 5.23 4.44
CA ALA A 135 4.39 6.27 5.28
C ALA A 135 3.68 6.40 6.65
N ASP A 136 2.48 5.85 6.78
CA ASP A 136 1.75 5.75 8.04
C ASP A 136 1.99 4.39 8.69
N HIS A 137 2.95 4.35 9.63
CA HIS A 137 3.33 3.10 10.30
C HIS A 137 2.19 2.45 11.09
N ASN A 138 1.24 3.23 11.63
CA ASN A 138 0.11 2.67 12.35
C ASN A 138 -0.84 1.95 11.40
N LEU A 139 -1.27 2.64 10.34
CA LEU A 139 -2.11 2.04 9.30
C LEU A 139 -1.43 0.81 8.66
N GLN A 140 -0.14 0.92 8.35
CA GLN A 140 0.60 -0.18 7.76
C GLN A 140 0.70 -1.40 8.69
N ARG A 141 0.90 -1.18 10.01
CA ARG A 141 0.94 -2.27 11.01
C ARG A 141 -0.39 -3.01 11.08
N VAL A 142 -1.50 -2.28 11.07
CA VAL A 142 -2.85 -2.88 11.10
C VAL A 142 -3.08 -3.66 9.80
N LEU A 143 -2.81 -3.07 8.64
CA LEU A 143 -3.01 -3.73 7.35
C LEU A 143 -2.18 -5.00 7.18
N LYS A 144 -0.94 -5.03 7.71
CA LYS A 144 -0.09 -6.22 7.67
C LYS A 144 -0.65 -7.44 8.41
N GLN A 145 -1.57 -7.27 9.33
CA GLN A 145 -2.23 -8.38 10.02
C GLN A 145 -3.12 -9.21 9.08
N TYR A 146 -3.53 -8.61 7.96
CA TYR A 146 -4.37 -9.20 6.91
C TYR A 146 -3.56 -9.76 5.73
N ASP A 147 -2.23 -9.63 5.75
CA ASP A 147 -1.37 -10.26 4.75
C ASP A 147 -1.40 -11.78 4.88
N LYS A 148 -1.23 -12.49 3.78
CA LYS A 148 -1.07 -13.95 3.79
C LYS A 148 0.13 -14.30 4.64
N ARG A 149 -0.07 -15.07 5.70
CA ARG A 149 1.00 -15.55 6.56
C ARG A 149 1.90 -16.52 5.79
N ILE A 150 3.19 -16.24 5.81
CA ILE A 150 4.22 -17.13 5.28
C ILE A 150 4.88 -17.78 6.51
N GLU A 151 4.93 -19.11 6.53
CA GLU A 151 5.52 -19.85 7.64
C GLU A 151 6.98 -19.45 7.88
N GLY A 152 7.31 -19.22 9.14
CA GLY A 152 8.65 -18.77 9.56
C GLY A 152 8.97 -17.31 9.24
N VAL A 153 8.03 -16.53 8.68
CA VAL A 153 8.19 -15.09 8.44
C VAL A 153 7.40 -14.30 9.48
N CYS A 154 8.06 -13.30 10.07
CA CYS A 154 7.45 -12.36 11.02
C CYS A 154 7.94 -10.94 10.75
N THR A 155 7.41 -9.95 11.49
CA THR A 155 7.95 -8.59 11.43
C THR A 155 9.17 -8.45 12.34
N LEU A 156 10.13 -7.60 11.97
CA LEU A 156 11.32 -7.37 12.78
C LEU A 156 10.98 -6.92 14.21
N GLU A 157 9.89 -6.14 14.38
CA GLU A 157 9.49 -5.68 15.72
C GLU A 157 9.04 -6.81 16.65
N SER A 158 8.54 -7.92 16.12
CA SER A 158 8.10 -9.08 16.92
C SER A 158 9.24 -9.96 17.42
N LEU A 159 10.45 -9.83 16.88
CA LEU A 159 11.61 -10.57 17.35
C LEU A 159 12.12 -10.01 18.70
N PRO A 160 12.71 -10.85 19.57
CA PRO A 160 13.40 -10.36 20.76
C PRO A 160 14.64 -9.52 20.40
N ASP A 161 15.08 -8.66 21.32
CA ASP A 161 16.29 -7.89 21.11
C ASP A 161 17.53 -8.81 21.06
N GLY A 162 18.49 -8.45 20.23
CA GLY A 162 19.67 -9.29 19.95
C GLY A 162 19.44 -10.48 19.04
N ALA A 163 18.21 -10.78 18.64
CA ALA A 163 17.89 -11.90 17.75
C ALA A 163 18.61 -11.77 16.41
N ARG A 164 19.04 -12.92 15.88
CA ARG A 164 19.57 -13.01 14.51
C ARG A 164 18.44 -13.26 13.54
N PHE A 165 18.48 -12.60 12.39
CA PHE A 165 17.47 -12.73 11.35
C PHE A 165 18.04 -12.54 9.96
N VAL A 166 17.32 -13.05 8.95
CA VAL A 166 17.65 -12.87 7.54
C VAL A 166 16.56 -12.08 6.84
N LEU A 167 16.96 -11.11 6.02
CA LEU A 167 16.08 -10.38 5.10
C LEU A 167 15.88 -11.15 3.78
N LYS A 168 14.85 -10.76 3.00
CA LYS A 168 14.55 -11.36 1.67
C LYS A 168 15.75 -11.37 0.70
N ASN A 169 16.71 -10.47 0.88
CA ASN A 169 17.95 -10.40 0.06
C ASN A 169 19.06 -11.35 0.54
N GLY A 170 18.79 -12.19 1.54
CA GLY A 170 19.73 -13.17 2.06
C GLY A 170 20.75 -12.64 3.06
N LEU A 171 20.79 -11.33 3.32
CA LEU A 171 21.71 -10.77 4.31
C LEU A 171 21.25 -11.07 5.72
N VAL A 172 22.22 -11.46 6.57
CA VAL A 172 22.02 -11.81 7.98
C VAL A 172 22.34 -10.61 8.87
N PHE A 173 21.44 -10.37 9.82
CA PHE A 173 21.53 -9.25 10.76
C PHE A 173 21.33 -9.71 12.19
N GLN A 174 21.85 -8.90 13.12
CA GLN A 174 21.49 -8.94 14.54
C GLN A 174 20.64 -7.71 14.86
N LYS A 175 19.46 -7.93 15.48
CA LYS A 175 18.57 -6.87 15.92
C LYS A 175 19.20 -6.06 17.04
N GLY A 176 19.26 -4.75 16.87
CA GLY A 176 19.72 -3.81 17.88
C GLY A 176 18.60 -2.91 18.38
N GLU A 177 18.93 -1.72 18.83
CA GLU A 177 18.04 -0.78 19.48
C GLU A 177 16.97 -0.20 18.53
N LYS A 178 15.77 0.02 19.07
CA LYS A 178 14.67 0.68 18.36
C LYS A 178 14.90 2.19 18.29
N GLN A 179 14.81 2.75 17.09
CA GLN A 179 14.81 4.20 16.84
C GLN A 179 13.55 4.59 16.09
N ARG A 180 12.57 5.14 16.78
CA ARG A 180 11.25 5.55 16.29
C ARG A 180 10.52 4.42 15.52
N THR A 181 10.71 4.33 14.21
CA THR A 181 10.03 3.37 13.32
C THR A 181 10.97 2.32 12.72
N ARG A 182 12.25 2.33 13.13
CA ARG A 182 13.29 1.44 12.63
C ARG A 182 14.11 0.86 13.78
N TYR A 183 14.81 -0.23 13.50
CA TYR A 183 15.83 -0.79 14.40
C TYR A 183 17.21 -0.56 13.81
N ARG A 184 18.18 -0.17 14.64
CA ARG A 184 19.59 -0.15 14.28
C ARG A 184 20.09 -1.58 14.35
N CYS A 185 20.36 -2.21 13.19
CA CYS A 185 20.75 -3.61 13.11
C CYS A 185 22.17 -3.74 12.57
N PHE A 186 22.95 -4.66 13.14
CA PHE A 186 24.27 -4.97 12.67
C PHE A 186 24.20 -6.07 11.61
N CYS A 187 24.70 -5.80 10.41
CA CYS A 187 24.77 -6.79 9.34
C CYS A 187 26.00 -7.68 9.54
N ILE A 188 25.77 -8.93 9.91
CA ILE A 188 26.83 -9.93 10.15
C ILE A 188 27.56 -10.26 8.83
N SER A 189 26.82 -10.24 7.71
CA SER A 189 27.39 -10.60 6.40
C SER A 189 28.45 -9.61 5.88
N ASN A 190 28.45 -8.34 6.32
CA ASN A 190 29.37 -7.32 5.80
C ASN A 190 29.96 -6.38 6.87
N GLY A 191 29.66 -6.59 8.16
CA GLY A 191 30.23 -5.82 9.28
C GLY A 191 29.72 -4.37 9.39
N ARG A 192 28.57 -4.01 8.79
CA ARG A 192 28.04 -2.64 8.77
C ARG A 192 26.74 -2.50 9.52
N TRP A 193 26.45 -1.30 10.00
CA TRP A 193 25.19 -0.95 10.64
C TRP A 193 24.17 -0.43 9.62
N TYR A 194 22.90 -0.84 9.81
CA TYR A 194 21.77 -0.44 8.97
C TYR A 194 20.57 -0.10 9.82
N PHE A 195 19.71 0.78 9.29
CA PHE A 195 18.40 1.04 9.85
C PHE A 195 17.34 0.21 9.10
N VAL A 196 16.84 -0.83 9.74
CA VAL A 196 15.82 -1.73 9.19
C VAL A 196 14.44 -1.34 9.73
N SER A 197 13.42 -1.28 8.87
CA SER A 197 12.04 -0.96 9.27
C SER A 197 11.54 -1.94 10.34
N ALA A 198 10.84 -1.44 11.36
CA ALA A 198 10.21 -2.29 12.37
C ALA A 198 9.22 -3.31 11.75
N LEU A 199 8.55 -2.92 10.65
CA LEU A 199 7.60 -3.76 9.92
C LEU A 199 8.24 -4.57 8.76
N ALA A 200 9.58 -4.61 8.67
CA ALA A 200 10.25 -5.46 7.69
C ALA A 200 9.96 -6.94 7.95
N GLU A 201 9.64 -7.67 6.89
CA GLU A 201 9.48 -9.12 6.94
C GLU A 201 10.84 -9.80 7.02
N VAL A 202 10.98 -10.64 8.03
CA VAL A 202 12.23 -11.31 8.36
C VAL A 202 11.97 -12.78 8.73
N LYS A 203 12.99 -13.62 8.56
CA LYS A 203 13.02 -14.96 9.15
C LYS A 203 14.00 -14.97 10.29
N GLN A 204 13.54 -15.39 11.48
CA GLN A 204 14.44 -15.59 12.62
C GLN A 204 15.40 -16.75 12.34
N LEU A 205 16.64 -16.55 12.71
CA LEU A 205 17.67 -17.62 12.74
C LEU A 205 17.81 -18.12 14.18
N GLN A 206 17.93 -19.40 14.32
CA GLN A 206 18.21 -20.05 15.61
C GLN A 206 19.64 -19.75 16.07
#